data_6673f3bd0e0609d5bfe8a5132eccb634
#
_entry.id   6673f3bd0e0609d5bfe8a5132eccb634
#
_cell.length_a   1.000
_cell.length_b   1.000
_cell.length_c   1.000
_cell.angle_alpha   90.00
_cell.angle_beta   90.00
_cell.angle_gamma   90.00
#
_symmetry.space_group_name_H-M   'P 1'
#
loop_
_entity.id
_entity.type
_entity.pdbx_description
1 polymer ?
#
loop_
_entity_poly.entity_id
_entity_poly.type
_entity_poly.pdbx_seq_one_letter_code
_entity_poly.pdbx_strand_id
1 'polypeptide(L)'
;MKANSIKVMTVVGTRPEIIRLSRIIDRLNYSESIEHILVHTGQNYDYTLNQIFFEELKVPEPNYYLEAAGENATQTIGQILIKIDPLLEKIQPDAFLVLGDTNSCLSVIPAKKKKIPIFHMEAGNRSFDQRVPEETNRKIVDHLADINLTYSDISRSYLLREGFSPDQVIKTGCLLYTSDAADE
;
A
#
# COMPACT_ATOMS: atom_id res chain seq x y z
N MET A 1 -9.61 -27.13 -11.34
CA MET A 1 -9.25 -25.81 -11.87
C MET A 1 -9.94 -24.79 -10.99
N LYS A 2 -9.19 -24.02 -10.15
CA LYS A 2 -9.78 -22.87 -9.43
C LYS A 2 -10.23 -21.88 -10.51
N ALA A 3 -11.46 -21.40 -10.41
CA ALA A 3 -11.93 -20.29 -11.22
C ALA A 3 -10.88 -19.16 -11.19
N ASN A 4 -10.76 -18.38 -12.26
CA ASN A 4 -9.82 -17.26 -12.41
C ASN A 4 -9.82 -16.40 -11.13
N SER A 5 -8.88 -16.67 -10.21
CA SER A 5 -8.68 -15.81 -9.03
C SER A 5 -7.89 -14.58 -9.48
N ILE A 6 -8.32 -13.42 -9.01
CA ILE A 6 -7.63 -12.15 -9.23
C ILE A 6 -6.41 -12.11 -8.30
N LYS A 7 -5.22 -11.85 -8.84
CA LYS A 7 -4.00 -11.67 -8.04
C LYS A 7 -3.90 -10.25 -7.52
N VAL A 8 -3.93 -10.09 -6.22
CA VAL A 8 -3.78 -8.78 -5.55
C VAL A 8 -2.46 -8.76 -4.80
N MET A 9 -1.55 -7.87 -5.17
CA MET A 9 -0.30 -7.64 -4.44
C MET A 9 -0.45 -6.44 -3.52
N THR A 10 -0.24 -6.65 -2.22
CA THR A 10 -0.19 -5.58 -1.22
C THR A 10 1.25 -5.38 -0.77
N VAL A 11 1.72 -4.13 -0.78
CA VAL A 11 3.07 -3.77 -0.34
C VAL A 11 3.01 -2.97 0.95
N VAL A 12 3.78 -3.40 1.94
CA VAL A 12 3.94 -2.75 3.24
C VAL A 12 5.43 -2.65 3.60
N GLY A 13 5.79 -1.74 4.47
CA GLY A 13 7.18 -1.60 4.91
C GLY A 13 7.34 -1.07 6.32
N THR A 14 6.22 -0.69 6.95
CA THR A 14 6.22 -0.14 8.30
C THR A 14 5.09 -0.75 9.13
N ARG A 15 5.27 -0.71 10.45
CA ARG A 15 4.28 -1.18 11.41
C ARG A 15 2.90 -0.49 11.26
N PRO A 16 2.80 0.84 11.13
CA PRO A 16 1.52 1.51 10.94
C PRO A 16 0.75 1.02 9.70
N GLU A 17 1.44 0.68 8.61
CA GLU A 17 0.80 0.12 7.41
C GLU A 17 0.21 -1.26 7.70
N ILE A 18 0.96 -2.13 8.38
CA ILE A 18 0.51 -3.49 8.73
C ILE A 18 -0.72 -3.42 9.65
N ILE A 19 -0.68 -2.58 10.70
CA ILE A 19 -1.80 -2.41 11.64
C ILE A 19 -3.05 -1.94 10.89
N ARG A 20 -2.93 -0.88 10.09
CA ARG A 20 -4.07 -0.30 9.37
C ARG A 20 -4.63 -1.21 8.29
N LEU A 21 -3.78 -2.01 7.64
CA LEU A 21 -4.19 -2.95 6.61
C LEU A 21 -4.58 -4.32 7.14
N SER A 22 -4.41 -4.62 8.42
CA SER A 22 -4.62 -5.96 8.98
C SER A 22 -5.97 -6.57 8.59
N ARG A 23 -7.06 -5.82 8.73
CA ARG A 23 -8.41 -6.30 8.37
C ARG A 23 -8.61 -6.44 6.85
N ILE A 24 -7.97 -5.60 6.07
CA ILE A 24 -8.01 -5.70 4.59
C ILE A 24 -7.24 -6.95 4.15
N ILE A 25 -6.03 -7.14 4.68
CA ILE A 25 -5.20 -8.32 4.41
C ILE A 25 -5.96 -9.59 4.77
N ASP A 26 -6.60 -9.61 5.93
CA ASP A 26 -7.43 -10.72 6.39
C ASP A 26 -8.55 -11.02 5.38
N ARG A 27 -9.31 -10.01 4.97
CA ARG A 27 -10.39 -10.16 3.98
C ARG A 27 -9.90 -10.62 2.61
N LEU A 28 -8.76 -10.12 2.15
CA LEU A 28 -8.15 -10.56 0.89
C LEU A 28 -7.74 -12.04 0.93
N ASN A 29 -7.17 -12.48 2.06
CA ASN A 29 -6.74 -13.87 2.25
C ASN A 29 -7.90 -14.87 2.37
N TYR A 30 -9.02 -14.47 2.98
CA TYR A 30 -10.21 -15.33 3.11
C TYR A 30 -11.06 -15.37 1.83
N SER A 31 -10.81 -14.53 0.85
CA SER A 31 -11.58 -14.52 -0.40
C SER A 31 -11.20 -15.70 -1.29
N GLU A 32 -12.17 -16.50 -1.69
CA GLU A 32 -11.96 -17.61 -2.63
C GLU A 32 -11.63 -17.13 -4.06
N SER A 33 -11.99 -15.87 -4.38
CA SER A 33 -11.80 -15.25 -5.69
C SER A 33 -10.50 -14.45 -5.79
N ILE A 34 -9.72 -14.36 -4.71
CA ILE A 34 -8.48 -13.58 -4.67
C ILE A 34 -7.30 -14.48 -4.30
N GLU A 35 -6.23 -14.34 -5.06
CA GLU A 35 -4.89 -14.81 -4.70
C GLU A 35 -4.13 -13.61 -4.14
N HIS A 36 -4.05 -13.50 -2.82
CA HIS A 36 -3.40 -12.38 -2.16
C HIS A 36 -1.91 -12.63 -1.99
N ILE A 37 -1.09 -11.66 -2.36
CA ILE A 37 0.37 -11.68 -2.23
C ILE A 37 0.79 -10.49 -1.36
N LEU A 38 1.27 -10.76 -0.16
CA LEU A 38 1.79 -9.75 0.76
C LEU A 38 3.30 -9.63 0.60
N VAL A 39 3.78 -8.41 0.33
CA VAL A 39 5.20 -8.08 0.17
C VAL A 39 5.61 -7.08 1.24
N HIS A 40 6.66 -7.39 1.99
CA HIS A 40 7.26 -6.47 2.94
C HIS A 40 8.56 -5.91 2.38
N THR A 41 8.69 -4.58 2.33
CA THR A 41 9.89 -3.95 1.74
C THR A 41 11.14 -4.09 2.59
N GLY A 42 11.00 -4.28 3.91
CA GLY A 42 12.14 -4.36 4.81
C GLY A 42 12.95 -3.07 4.86
N GLN A 43 12.27 -1.92 4.76
CA GLN A 43 12.93 -0.60 4.75
C GLN A 43 13.54 -0.23 6.12
N ASN A 44 13.15 -0.91 7.21
CA ASN A 44 13.71 -0.74 8.55
C ASN A 44 14.40 -2.03 8.98
N TYR A 45 15.56 -1.91 9.64
CA TYR A 45 16.41 -3.03 10.10
C TYR A 45 15.78 -3.90 11.20
N ASP A 46 14.65 -3.51 11.79
CA ASP A 46 14.10 -4.14 12.98
C ASP A 46 13.15 -5.30 12.64
N TYR A 47 13.72 -6.40 12.16
CA TYR A 47 13.01 -7.62 11.78
C TYR A 47 12.25 -8.25 12.96
N THR A 48 12.85 -8.27 14.16
CA THR A 48 12.28 -8.92 15.35
C THR A 48 11.05 -8.21 15.89
N LEU A 49 10.98 -6.89 15.76
CA LEU A 49 9.79 -6.10 16.14
C LEU A 49 8.61 -6.29 15.18
N ASN A 50 8.87 -6.64 13.94
CA ASN A 50 7.82 -6.87 12.95
C ASN A 50 7.11 -8.22 13.17
N GLN A 51 7.83 -9.28 13.54
CA GLN A 51 7.28 -10.62 13.70
C GLN A 51 6.20 -10.69 14.79
N ILE A 52 6.42 -10.03 15.92
CA ILE A 52 5.45 -9.96 17.04
C ILE A 52 4.10 -9.37 16.56
N PHE A 53 4.12 -8.39 15.66
CA PHE A 53 2.89 -7.77 15.16
C PHE A 53 2.10 -8.65 14.20
N PHE A 54 2.77 -9.43 13.38
CA PHE A 54 2.07 -10.40 12.52
C PHE A 54 1.33 -11.45 13.37
N GLU A 55 1.95 -11.90 14.46
CA GLU A 55 1.33 -12.86 15.40
C GLU A 55 0.17 -12.24 16.18
N GLU A 56 0.35 -11.06 16.79
CA GLU A 56 -0.67 -10.38 17.60
C GLU A 56 -1.88 -9.94 16.77
N LEU A 57 -1.66 -9.42 15.56
CA LEU A 57 -2.72 -8.98 14.66
C LEU A 57 -3.33 -10.11 13.84
N LYS A 58 -2.84 -11.34 13.98
CA LYS A 58 -3.23 -12.51 13.18
C LYS A 58 -3.10 -12.26 11.66
N VAL A 59 -2.17 -11.40 11.28
CA VAL A 59 -1.84 -11.14 9.88
C VAL A 59 -0.84 -12.22 9.44
N PRO A 60 -1.05 -12.87 8.28
CA PRO A 60 -0.11 -13.87 7.80
C PRO A 60 1.26 -13.25 7.50
N GLU A 61 2.30 -14.04 7.64
CA GLU A 61 3.64 -13.61 7.25
C GLU A 61 3.67 -13.20 5.77
N PRO A 62 4.47 -12.16 5.42
CA PRO A 62 4.66 -11.77 4.04
C PRO A 62 5.17 -12.92 3.17
N ASN A 63 4.61 -13.05 1.98
CA ASN A 63 5.07 -14.01 0.97
C ASN A 63 6.49 -13.69 0.47
N TYR A 64 6.86 -12.40 0.52
CA TYR A 64 8.17 -11.91 0.08
C TYR A 64 8.68 -10.79 0.98
N TYR A 65 9.97 -10.88 1.31
CA TYR A 65 10.75 -9.84 1.98
C TYR A 65 11.78 -9.27 1.01
N LEU A 66 11.77 -7.96 0.80
CA LEU A 66 12.68 -7.32 -0.16
C LEU A 66 14.03 -6.93 0.45
N GLU A 67 14.10 -6.78 1.79
CA GLU A 67 15.32 -6.33 2.49
C GLU A 67 15.89 -5.05 1.85
N ALA A 68 15.04 -4.05 1.65
CA ALA A 68 15.36 -2.86 0.89
C ALA A 68 15.94 -1.72 1.74
N ALA A 69 16.34 -1.99 2.98
CA ALA A 69 16.99 -0.99 3.82
C ALA A 69 18.30 -0.51 3.19
N GLY A 70 18.49 0.80 3.15
CA GLY A 70 19.71 1.46 2.70
C GLY A 70 20.27 2.40 3.78
N GLU A 71 21.44 2.96 3.57
CA GLU A 71 22.10 3.89 4.51
C GLU A 71 21.34 5.22 4.66
N ASN A 72 20.51 5.56 3.69
CA ASN A 72 19.68 6.76 3.70
C ASN A 72 18.37 6.54 2.92
N ALA A 73 17.46 7.50 3.01
CA ALA A 73 16.14 7.42 2.38
C ALA A 73 16.22 7.19 0.86
N THR A 74 17.13 7.88 0.17
CA THR A 74 17.30 7.75 -1.29
C THR A 74 17.76 6.35 -1.69
N GLN A 75 18.73 5.79 -0.96
CA GLN A 75 19.18 4.42 -1.19
C GLN A 75 18.07 3.41 -0.89
N THR A 76 17.32 3.58 0.20
CA THR A 76 16.17 2.74 0.54
C THR A 76 15.14 2.77 -0.57
N ILE A 77 14.75 3.95 -1.08
CA ILE A 77 13.84 4.08 -2.20
C ILE A 77 14.38 3.36 -3.43
N GLY A 78 15.66 3.60 -3.77
CA GLY A 78 16.31 2.93 -4.90
C GLY A 78 16.25 1.40 -4.78
N GLN A 79 16.56 0.86 -3.59
CA GLN A 79 16.50 -0.58 -3.34
C GLN A 79 15.07 -1.14 -3.45
N ILE A 80 14.06 -0.41 -2.96
CA ILE A 80 12.65 -0.80 -3.11
C ILE A 80 12.31 -0.94 -4.61
N LEU A 81 12.63 0.07 -5.42
CA LEU A 81 12.32 0.06 -6.84
C LEU A 81 13.04 -1.07 -7.59
N ILE A 82 14.33 -1.28 -7.30
CA ILE A 82 15.14 -2.32 -7.95
C ILE A 82 14.64 -3.72 -7.59
N LYS A 83 14.28 -3.95 -6.32
CA LYS A 83 13.91 -5.28 -5.84
C LYS A 83 12.47 -5.67 -6.13
N ILE A 84 11.54 -4.70 -6.18
CA ILE A 84 10.14 -5.00 -6.51
C ILE A 84 9.93 -5.28 -8.01
N ASP A 85 10.71 -4.65 -8.89
CA ASP A 85 10.51 -4.75 -10.34
C ASP A 85 10.56 -6.19 -10.89
N PRO A 86 11.59 -7.02 -10.59
CA PRO A 86 11.61 -8.42 -11.01
C PRO A 86 10.51 -9.25 -10.36
N LEU A 87 10.06 -8.89 -9.15
CA LEU A 87 8.96 -9.58 -8.50
C LEU A 87 7.63 -9.32 -9.21
N LEU A 88 7.37 -8.07 -9.62
CA LEU A 88 6.20 -7.71 -10.42
C LEU A 88 6.19 -8.45 -11.78
N GLU A 89 7.35 -8.59 -12.40
CA GLU A 89 7.48 -9.31 -13.66
C GLU A 89 7.21 -10.82 -13.51
N LYS A 90 7.69 -11.41 -12.42
CA LYS A 90 7.47 -12.83 -12.09
C LYS A 90 6.02 -13.14 -11.75
N ILE A 91 5.37 -12.30 -10.93
CA ILE A 91 4.04 -12.57 -10.37
C ILE A 91 2.93 -12.10 -11.31
N GLN A 92 3.13 -10.96 -11.98
CA GLN A 92 2.14 -10.30 -12.85
C GLN A 92 0.79 -10.12 -12.13
N PRO A 93 0.74 -9.34 -11.04
CA PRO A 93 -0.51 -9.14 -10.29
C PRO A 93 -1.52 -8.36 -11.14
N ASP A 94 -2.82 -8.68 -10.96
CA ASP A 94 -3.93 -7.98 -11.59
C ASP A 94 -4.27 -6.66 -10.91
N ALA A 95 -3.86 -6.51 -9.64
CA ALA A 95 -4.03 -5.28 -8.85
C ALA A 95 -2.88 -5.09 -7.86
N PHE A 96 -2.53 -3.83 -7.62
CA PHE A 96 -1.46 -3.42 -6.71
C PHE A 96 -2.03 -2.48 -5.65
N LEU A 97 -1.88 -2.83 -4.37
CA LEU A 97 -2.43 -2.08 -3.24
C LEU A 97 -1.32 -1.51 -2.37
N VAL A 98 -1.40 -0.22 -2.09
CA VAL A 98 -0.53 0.48 -1.12
C VAL A 98 -1.37 1.34 -0.19
N LEU A 99 -0.80 1.66 0.99
CA LEU A 99 -1.44 2.54 1.97
C LEU A 99 -0.49 3.64 2.41
N GLY A 100 -0.97 4.88 2.33
CA GLY A 100 -0.28 6.06 2.89
C GLY A 100 0.87 6.56 2.03
N ASP A 101 1.98 6.90 2.69
CA ASP A 101 2.98 7.79 2.13
C ASP A 101 4.43 7.42 2.47
N THR A 102 4.64 6.21 2.97
CA THR A 102 6.00 5.74 3.27
C THR A 102 6.82 5.52 2.00
N ASN A 103 8.12 5.33 2.14
CA ASN A 103 8.97 5.02 0.98
C ASN A 103 8.55 3.73 0.27
N SER A 104 7.92 2.79 0.98
CA SER A 104 7.38 1.55 0.39
C SER A 104 6.32 1.82 -0.67
N CYS A 105 5.53 2.87 -0.50
CA CYS A 105 4.49 3.25 -1.45
C CYS A 105 5.05 3.68 -2.82
N LEU A 106 6.31 4.12 -2.89
CA LEU A 106 6.96 4.45 -4.16
C LEU A 106 7.17 3.23 -5.08
N SER A 107 6.96 2.02 -4.57
CA SER A 107 6.87 0.78 -5.37
C SER A 107 5.77 0.83 -6.45
N VAL A 108 4.86 1.80 -6.38
CA VAL A 108 3.87 2.09 -7.45
C VAL A 108 4.53 2.52 -8.77
N ILE A 109 5.76 3.07 -8.74
CA ILE A 109 6.46 3.54 -9.95
C ILE A 109 6.71 2.38 -10.92
N PRO A 110 7.40 1.30 -10.57
CA PRO A 110 7.54 0.15 -11.47
C PRO A 110 6.21 -0.55 -11.77
N ALA A 111 5.28 -0.62 -10.82
CA ALA A 111 3.94 -1.18 -11.07
C ALA A 111 3.21 -0.41 -12.19
N LYS A 112 3.23 0.93 -12.15
CA LYS A 112 2.65 1.77 -13.20
C LYS A 112 3.32 1.57 -14.56
N LYS A 113 4.65 1.43 -14.58
CA LYS A 113 5.41 1.14 -15.81
C LYS A 113 5.01 -0.19 -16.45
N LYS A 114 4.65 -1.17 -15.63
CA LYS A 114 4.16 -2.49 -16.07
C LYS A 114 2.65 -2.50 -16.34
N LYS A 115 1.97 -1.34 -16.23
CA LYS A 115 0.51 -1.18 -16.46
C LYS A 115 -0.35 -2.01 -15.50
N ILE A 116 0.12 -2.26 -14.30
CA ILE A 116 -0.64 -2.92 -13.25
C ILE A 116 -1.55 -1.87 -12.61
N PRO A 117 -2.86 -2.13 -12.50
CA PRO A 117 -3.80 -1.21 -11.83
C PRO A 117 -3.43 -0.98 -10.37
N ILE A 118 -3.35 0.30 -9.96
CA ILE A 118 -2.88 0.71 -8.64
C ILE A 118 -4.04 1.29 -7.85
N PHE A 119 -4.21 0.77 -6.62
CA PHE A 119 -5.16 1.24 -5.62
C PHE A 119 -4.39 1.85 -4.46
N HIS A 120 -4.62 3.13 -4.20
CA HIS A 120 -3.97 3.85 -3.12
C HIS A 120 -4.95 4.15 -1.99
N MET A 121 -4.75 3.53 -0.83
CA MET A 121 -5.51 3.81 0.39
C MET A 121 -4.86 4.94 1.18
N GLU A 122 -5.67 5.68 1.94
CA GLU A 122 -5.24 6.91 2.64
C GLU A 122 -4.83 8.04 1.69
N ALA A 123 -5.39 8.03 0.49
CA ALA A 123 -5.10 9.00 -0.56
C ALA A 123 -5.62 10.42 -0.23
N GLY A 124 -5.00 11.42 -0.82
CA GLY A 124 -5.47 12.80 -0.79
C GLY A 124 -5.18 13.56 0.51
N ASN A 125 -4.44 12.98 1.45
CA ASN A 125 -3.98 13.72 2.62
C ASN A 125 -2.94 14.78 2.21
N ARG A 126 -3.03 15.98 2.79
CA ARG A 126 -2.09 17.10 2.51
C ARG A 126 -1.71 17.77 3.81
N SER A 127 -0.40 17.95 4.03
CA SER A 127 0.15 18.79 5.09
C SER A 127 0.41 20.21 4.60
N PHE A 128 0.54 20.40 3.27
CA PHE A 128 0.95 21.65 2.61
C PHE A 128 2.33 22.16 3.06
N ASP A 129 3.09 21.35 3.74
CA ASP A 129 4.45 21.65 4.20
C ASP A 129 5.46 20.80 3.41
N GLN A 130 6.20 21.41 2.49
CA GLN A 130 7.19 20.75 1.65
C GLN A 130 8.43 20.26 2.43
N ARG A 131 8.56 20.61 3.71
CA ARG A 131 9.63 20.09 4.59
C ARG A 131 9.32 18.67 5.09
N VAL A 132 8.07 18.23 4.96
CA VAL A 132 7.65 16.86 5.32
C VAL A 132 7.94 15.93 4.15
N PRO A 133 8.88 14.97 4.29
CA PRO A 133 9.27 14.07 3.19
C PRO A 133 8.09 13.28 2.61
N GLU A 134 7.16 12.88 3.46
CA GLU A 134 5.97 12.11 3.10
C GLU A 134 5.02 12.90 2.18
N GLU A 135 5.06 14.24 2.23
CA GLU A 135 4.23 15.07 1.35
C GLU A 135 4.59 14.88 -0.13
N THR A 136 5.88 14.66 -0.41
CA THR A 136 6.35 14.31 -1.77
C THR A 136 5.85 12.94 -2.17
N ASN A 137 5.99 11.94 -1.29
CA ASN A 137 5.56 10.58 -1.56
C ASN A 137 4.05 10.52 -1.85
N ARG A 138 3.21 11.19 -1.02
CA ARG A 138 1.75 11.26 -1.23
C ARG A 138 1.39 11.73 -2.63
N LYS A 139 1.96 12.86 -3.05
CA LYS A 139 1.67 13.44 -4.37
C LYS A 139 2.05 12.48 -5.49
N ILE A 140 3.21 11.84 -5.39
CA ILE A 140 3.65 10.87 -6.39
C ILE A 140 2.67 9.69 -6.45
N VAL A 141 2.34 9.11 -5.30
CA VAL A 141 1.49 7.92 -5.21
C VAL A 141 0.07 8.23 -5.67
N ASP A 142 -0.53 9.33 -5.20
CA ASP A 142 -1.87 9.77 -5.63
C ASP A 142 -1.95 9.91 -7.14
N HIS A 143 -0.95 10.55 -7.77
CA HIS A 143 -0.95 10.80 -9.21
C HIS A 143 -0.60 9.57 -10.07
N LEU A 144 0.00 8.55 -9.49
CA LEU A 144 0.25 7.28 -10.18
C LEU A 144 -0.88 6.26 -9.98
N ALA A 145 -1.68 6.40 -8.92
CA ALA A 145 -2.79 5.49 -8.65
C ALA A 145 -3.89 5.62 -9.72
N ASP A 146 -4.49 4.49 -10.06
CA ASP A 146 -5.66 4.44 -10.93
C ASP A 146 -6.94 4.70 -10.13
N ILE A 147 -6.98 4.26 -8.87
CA ILE A 147 -8.05 4.53 -7.91
C ILE A 147 -7.46 5.02 -6.59
N ASN A 148 -7.92 6.17 -6.16
CA ASN A 148 -7.59 6.80 -4.89
C ASN A 148 -8.72 6.58 -3.87
N LEU A 149 -8.41 5.91 -2.76
CA LEU A 149 -9.34 5.58 -1.68
C LEU A 149 -9.10 6.53 -0.51
N THR A 150 -9.99 7.50 -0.32
CA THR A 150 -9.83 8.57 0.66
C THR A 150 -10.58 8.29 1.97
N TYR A 151 -10.04 8.78 3.09
CA TYR A 151 -10.67 8.64 4.40
C TYR A 151 -11.80 9.66 4.64
N SER A 152 -11.67 10.85 4.05
CA SER A 152 -12.55 11.97 4.32
C SER A 152 -13.00 12.70 3.05
N ASP A 153 -14.06 13.48 3.19
CA ASP A 153 -14.50 14.39 2.13
C ASP A 153 -13.47 15.50 1.86
N ILE A 154 -12.69 15.88 2.86
CA ILE A 154 -11.62 16.88 2.73
C ILE A 154 -10.53 16.32 1.81
N SER A 155 -10.01 15.12 2.10
CA SER A 155 -8.99 14.48 1.26
C SER A 155 -9.50 14.28 -0.16
N ARG A 156 -10.75 13.84 -0.31
CA ARG A 156 -11.41 13.72 -1.61
C ARG A 156 -11.46 15.06 -2.34
N SER A 157 -11.82 16.14 -1.65
CA SER A 157 -11.91 17.46 -2.26
C SER A 157 -10.57 18.00 -2.75
N TYR A 158 -9.46 17.65 -2.07
CA TYR A 158 -8.12 18.01 -2.52
C TYR A 158 -7.79 17.34 -3.85
N LEU A 159 -8.01 16.04 -3.97
CA LEU A 159 -7.73 15.32 -5.21
C LEU A 159 -8.58 15.82 -6.38
N LEU A 160 -9.87 16.08 -6.16
CA LEU A 160 -10.73 16.66 -7.20
C LEU A 160 -10.23 18.03 -7.68
N ARG A 161 -9.70 18.87 -6.76
CA ARG A 161 -9.09 20.16 -7.12
C ARG A 161 -7.75 20.01 -7.83
N GLU A 162 -7.03 18.91 -7.61
CA GLU A 162 -5.80 18.55 -8.31
C GLU A 162 -6.07 17.97 -9.71
N GLY A 163 -7.34 17.82 -10.10
CA GLY A 163 -7.75 17.43 -11.45
C GLY A 163 -8.11 15.96 -11.62
N PHE A 164 -8.26 15.21 -10.52
CA PHE A 164 -8.73 13.82 -10.61
C PHE A 164 -10.21 13.74 -10.96
N SER A 165 -10.58 12.75 -11.75
CA SER A 165 -11.97 12.44 -12.04
C SER A 165 -12.69 11.88 -10.80
N PRO A 166 -13.98 12.26 -10.56
CA PRO A 166 -14.73 11.79 -9.40
C PRO A 166 -14.86 10.27 -9.26
N ASP A 167 -14.82 9.54 -10.35
CA ASP A 167 -14.85 8.07 -10.41
C ASP A 167 -13.52 7.42 -10.05
N GLN A 168 -12.42 8.16 -10.09
CA GLN A 168 -11.10 7.72 -9.63
C GLN A 168 -10.86 7.99 -8.14
N VAL A 169 -11.75 8.73 -7.47
CA VAL A 169 -11.59 9.13 -6.07
C VAL A 169 -12.78 8.68 -5.24
N ILE A 170 -12.62 7.59 -4.53
CA ILE A 170 -13.67 6.93 -3.76
C ILE A 170 -13.43 7.16 -2.27
N LYS A 171 -14.44 7.68 -1.55
CA LYS A 171 -14.37 7.78 -0.09
C LYS A 171 -14.72 6.44 0.54
N THR A 172 -13.79 5.83 1.26
CA THR A 172 -13.96 4.55 1.97
C THR A 172 -14.12 4.72 3.48
N GLY A 173 -13.80 5.88 4.03
CA GLY A 173 -13.73 6.07 5.48
C GLY A 173 -12.38 5.64 6.07
N CYS A 174 -12.22 5.87 7.37
CA CYS A 174 -10.99 5.52 8.09
C CYS A 174 -11.03 4.06 8.53
N LEU A 175 -10.00 3.29 8.19
CA LEU A 175 -9.90 1.86 8.50
C LEU A 175 -9.89 1.56 10.01
N LEU A 176 -9.34 2.46 10.83
CA LEU A 176 -9.29 2.30 12.29
C LEU A 176 -10.69 2.34 12.92
N TYR A 177 -11.58 3.22 12.45
CA TYR A 177 -12.94 3.30 12.98
C TYR A 177 -13.83 2.14 12.57
N THR A 178 -13.53 1.48 11.46
CA THR A 178 -14.29 0.31 11.01
C THR A 178 -13.88 -0.97 11.72
N SER A 179 -12.69 -1.03 12.32
CA SER A 179 -12.28 -2.17 13.13
C SER A 179 -12.98 -2.20 14.50
N ASP A 180 -13.16 -1.04 15.13
CA ASP A 180 -13.80 -0.94 16.45
C ASP A 180 -15.33 -1.18 16.38
N ALA A 181 -15.96 -0.80 15.25
CA ALA A 181 -17.42 -1.00 15.04
C ALA A 181 -17.80 -2.45 14.68
N ALA A 182 -16.86 -3.34 14.45
CA ALA A 182 -17.13 -4.74 14.14
C ALA A 182 -17.06 -5.66 15.36
N ASP A 183 -16.63 -5.13 16.51
CA ASP A 183 -16.49 -5.88 17.78
C ASP A 183 -17.61 -5.54 18.78
N GLU A 184 -18.61 -4.69 18.41
CA GLU A 184 -19.88 -4.47 19.10
C GLU A 184 -21.03 -5.22 18.37
#